data_4e7fbb12fdc15936fc99596eb2c65bc5
#
_entry.id   4e7fbb12fdc15936fc99596eb2c65bc5
#
_cell.length_a   1.000
_cell.length_b   1.000
_cell.length_c   1.000
_cell.angle_alpha   90.00
_cell.angle_beta   90.00
_cell.angle_gamma   90.00
#
_symmetry.space_group_name_H-M   'P 1'
#
loop_
_entity.id
_entity.type
_entity.pdbx_description
1 polymer ?
#
loop_
_entity_poly.entity_id
_entity_poly.type
_entity_poly.pdbx_seq_one_letter_code
_entity_poly.pdbx_strand_id
1 'polypeptide(L)'
;MTGLTNEQVQERIAEGKVNVNENPNTRTYKQIILENTLTFFNFLNIALLVLVLFVRSYKNSMFMGIILINTVIGIIQEIRAKKTIDKLAILTESKTVVLREGKKWSISTEKLVLDDLIFLKTGDQVPADVKVLEGTVEVNESLLTGESDNLSKSQGDELFSGSFVTSGEACCQVIHVGKDNYASQITSEAKEFKRHNSELRNSLNAILKVISIIIVPIGALLFYKQYYIVGDTFKDSIVSMVAGVLGMIPEGLVLLTSVALTLGALVLANKKTLVQELYCIETLARVDTLCLDKTGTITEGTMCVERVEPYRVSKDESTDAEVDAGLAEITESAELKERDTESRQTEVQAAEVSDTEITEVSVTEVSADETDAGPAFMDEVGEIMCNMMYVLKDQNATIDALRKRFPAKQGMTLEHVIPFSSDRKYSGAVFEEKGTYLMGAAQFLFPEDNQELTERCQVYAEDGLRVLVLAHSSQMVEGTELPEGLEPLALMLMTDVIREEAPDTLAFFESQEVDLKVISGDDPVTVAAIAKRAGLKNADRYVDATTL
;
A
#
# COMPACT_ATOMS: atom_id res chain seq x y z
N MET A 1 -35.27 -5.62 8.96
CA MET A 1 -34.37 -5.49 10.14
C MET A 1 -34.29 -4.04 10.56
N THR A 2 -34.35 -3.72 11.87
CA THR A 2 -34.34 -2.33 12.38
C THR A 2 -33.00 -1.88 12.96
N GLY A 3 -32.10 -2.84 13.22
CA GLY A 3 -30.84 -2.57 13.90
C GLY A 3 -30.98 -2.16 15.36
N LEU A 4 -29.87 -1.85 16.04
CA LEU A 4 -29.84 -1.45 17.44
C LEU A 4 -30.44 -0.05 17.64
N THR A 5 -31.09 0.16 18.80
CA THR A 5 -31.49 1.50 19.25
C THR A 5 -30.32 2.25 19.89
N ASN A 6 -30.43 3.57 19.99
CA ASN A 6 -29.38 4.38 20.64
C ASN A 6 -29.16 3.97 22.11
N GLU A 7 -30.21 3.55 22.83
CA GLU A 7 -30.11 3.07 24.21
C GLU A 7 -29.28 1.78 24.29
N GLN A 8 -29.56 0.81 23.40
CA GLN A 8 -28.81 -0.43 23.30
C GLN A 8 -27.33 -0.20 22.92
N VAL A 9 -27.05 0.74 22.02
CA VAL A 9 -25.67 1.12 21.68
C VAL A 9 -24.94 1.67 22.90
N GLN A 10 -25.57 2.56 23.70
CA GLN A 10 -24.96 3.09 24.91
C GLN A 10 -24.73 2.01 25.97
N GLU A 11 -25.65 1.04 26.10
CA GLU A 11 -25.49 -0.12 26.98
C GLU A 11 -24.25 -0.94 26.58
N ARG A 12 -24.09 -1.26 25.27
CA ARG A 12 -22.91 -1.98 24.76
C ARG A 12 -21.60 -1.22 25.01
N ILE A 13 -21.63 0.11 24.85
CA ILE A 13 -20.49 0.98 25.16
C ILE A 13 -20.15 0.93 26.65
N ALA A 14 -21.15 0.98 27.53
CA ALA A 14 -20.93 0.93 28.97
C ALA A 14 -20.40 -0.43 29.44
N GLU A 15 -20.76 -1.52 28.74
CA GLU A 15 -20.25 -2.87 28.97
C GLU A 15 -18.82 -3.08 28.39
N GLY A 16 -18.27 -2.09 27.68
CA GLY A 16 -16.95 -2.20 27.01
C GLY A 16 -16.97 -3.05 25.73
N LYS A 17 -18.15 -3.38 25.20
CA LYS A 17 -18.35 -4.18 23.98
C LYS A 17 -18.28 -3.29 22.73
N VAL A 18 -17.13 -2.63 22.54
CA VAL A 18 -16.85 -1.70 21.45
C VAL A 18 -15.62 -2.17 20.69
N ASN A 19 -15.58 -1.97 19.40
CA ASN A 19 -14.49 -2.40 18.52
C ASN A 19 -13.25 -1.49 18.62
N VAL A 20 -12.81 -1.21 19.84
CA VAL A 20 -11.60 -0.43 20.12
C VAL A 20 -10.42 -1.37 20.33
N ASN A 21 -9.38 -1.21 19.52
CA ASN A 21 -8.10 -1.85 19.78
C ASN A 21 -7.34 -1.04 20.84
N GLU A 22 -7.12 -1.61 22.03
CA GLU A 22 -6.40 -0.99 23.15
C GLU A 22 -4.88 -0.82 22.93
N ASN A 23 -4.36 -1.11 21.75
CA ASN A 23 -2.97 -0.84 21.40
C ASN A 23 -2.92 0.47 20.59
N PRO A 24 -2.90 1.65 21.24
CA PRO A 24 -2.66 2.88 20.53
C PRO A 24 -1.23 2.79 19.95
N ASN A 25 -1.12 2.86 18.63
CA ASN A 25 0.17 2.94 17.94
C ASN A 25 0.95 4.21 18.32
N THR A 26 0.40 5.05 19.20
CA THR A 26 0.97 6.31 19.66
C THR A 26 1.13 6.34 21.18
N ARG A 27 2.20 6.98 21.66
CA ARG A 27 2.48 7.16 23.09
C ARG A 27 1.34 7.89 23.79
N THR A 28 1.00 7.46 25.02
CA THR A 28 0.02 8.17 25.84
C THR A 28 0.59 9.49 26.39
N TYR A 29 -0.26 10.48 26.68
CA TYR A 29 0.18 11.72 27.33
C TYR A 29 0.92 11.47 28.66
N LYS A 30 0.51 10.45 29.41
CA LYS A 30 1.14 10.06 30.66
C LYS A 30 2.56 9.53 30.42
N GLN A 31 2.76 8.74 29.39
CA GLN A 31 4.10 8.25 29.00
C GLN A 31 5.01 9.40 28.57
N ILE A 32 4.51 10.33 27.75
CA ILE A 32 5.24 11.52 27.33
C ILE A 32 5.74 12.32 28.55
N ILE A 33 4.86 12.61 29.50
CA ILE A 33 5.23 13.36 30.71
C ILE A 33 6.26 12.58 31.52
N LEU A 34 6.06 11.28 31.72
CA LEU A 34 6.94 10.45 32.55
C LEU A 34 8.33 10.31 31.91
N GLU A 35 8.40 10.05 30.61
CA GLU A 35 9.67 9.90 29.88
C GLU A 35 10.48 11.19 29.84
N ASN A 36 9.84 12.36 29.75
CA ASN A 36 10.53 13.65 29.78
C ASN A 36 10.91 14.09 31.20
N THR A 37 10.22 13.61 32.24
CA THR A 37 10.47 14.00 33.62
C THR A 37 11.48 13.07 34.28
N LEU A 38 11.34 11.74 34.13
CA LEU A 38 12.22 10.73 34.73
C LEU A 38 13.40 10.38 33.81
N THR A 39 14.15 11.41 33.41
CA THR A 39 15.41 11.20 32.68
C THR A 39 16.59 11.08 33.68
N PHE A 40 17.62 10.35 33.28
CA PHE A 40 18.88 10.29 34.06
C PHE A 40 19.45 11.69 34.32
N PHE A 41 19.29 12.61 33.38
CA PHE A 41 19.72 14.00 33.50
C PHE A 41 19.00 14.75 34.61
N ASN A 42 17.66 14.65 34.65
CA ASN A 42 16.87 15.29 35.68
C ASN A 42 17.28 14.74 37.07
N PHE A 43 17.56 13.42 37.16
CA PHE A 43 18.05 12.81 38.36
C PHE A 43 19.42 13.38 38.78
N LEU A 44 20.38 13.51 37.85
CA LEU A 44 21.69 14.11 38.11
C LEU A 44 21.56 15.57 38.58
N ASN A 45 20.73 16.35 37.90
CA ASN A 45 20.47 17.74 38.22
C ASN A 45 19.81 17.91 39.60
N ILE A 46 18.90 17.00 39.95
CA ILE A 46 18.31 16.98 41.32
C ILE A 46 19.38 16.68 42.34
N ALA A 47 20.31 15.75 42.09
CA ALA A 47 21.44 15.47 43.00
C ALA A 47 22.34 16.70 43.17
N LEU A 48 22.66 17.42 42.10
CA LEU A 48 23.41 18.67 42.14
C LEU A 48 22.64 19.77 42.90
N LEU A 49 21.32 19.88 42.71
CA LEU A 49 20.49 20.79 43.48
C LEU A 49 20.54 20.50 44.98
N VAL A 50 20.43 19.23 45.36
CA VAL A 50 20.54 18.80 46.78
C VAL A 50 21.87 19.24 47.37
N LEU A 51 22.99 19.10 46.65
CA LEU A 51 24.31 19.56 47.09
C LEU A 51 24.34 21.08 47.29
N VAL A 52 23.79 21.87 46.37
CA VAL A 52 23.73 23.33 46.47
C VAL A 52 22.85 23.79 47.63
N LEU A 53 21.74 23.11 47.87
CA LEU A 53 20.84 23.39 49.01
C LEU A 53 21.49 23.00 50.34
N PHE A 54 22.23 21.88 50.38
CA PHE A 54 22.97 21.44 51.57
C PHE A 54 23.96 22.50 52.07
N VAL A 55 24.67 23.15 51.15
CA VAL A 55 25.58 24.26 51.50
C VAL A 55 24.87 25.62 51.65
N ARG A 56 23.55 25.65 51.69
CA ARG A 56 22.68 26.86 51.82
C ARG A 56 22.98 27.96 50.79
N SER A 57 23.26 27.57 49.56
CA SER A 57 23.58 28.51 48.48
C SER A 57 22.36 28.74 47.55
N TYR A 58 21.27 29.27 48.10
CA TYR A 58 19.97 29.40 47.39
C TYR A 58 20.06 30.19 46.08
N LYS A 59 20.96 31.19 45.97
CA LYS A 59 21.10 31.97 44.73
C LYS A 59 21.55 31.09 43.55
N ASN A 60 22.36 30.07 43.81
CA ASN A 60 22.92 29.18 42.82
C ASN A 60 21.98 28.00 42.46
N SER A 61 20.79 27.90 43.09
CA SER A 61 19.78 26.92 42.72
C SER A 61 18.90 27.35 41.51
N MET A 62 19.08 28.58 40.96
CA MET A 62 18.32 29.09 39.84
C MET A 62 18.49 28.29 38.55
N PHE A 63 19.59 27.54 38.38
CA PHE A 63 19.74 26.63 37.23
C PHE A 63 18.60 25.60 37.13
N MET A 64 18.04 25.18 38.26
CA MET A 64 16.90 24.26 38.25
C MET A 64 15.69 24.83 37.57
N GLY A 65 15.50 26.16 37.60
CA GLY A 65 14.46 26.86 36.88
C GLY A 65 14.59 26.69 35.35
N ILE A 66 15.83 26.75 34.86
CA ILE A 66 16.10 26.56 33.42
C ILE A 66 15.81 25.10 33.03
N ILE A 67 16.22 24.14 33.82
CA ILE A 67 15.97 22.70 33.60
C ILE A 67 14.47 22.41 33.60
N LEU A 68 13.72 22.99 34.52
CA LEU A 68 12.29 22.82 34.64
C LEU A 68 11.58 23.42 33.40
N ILE A 69 12.01 24.60 32.97
CA ILE A 69 11.50 25.24 31.74
C ILE A 69 11.81 24.37 30.51
N ASN A 70 13.02 23.86 30.38
CA ASN A 70 13.40 22.96 29.26
C ASN A 70 12.57 21.68 29.27
N THR A 71 12.35 21.05 30.41
CA THR A 71 11.47 19.88 30.55
C THR A 71 10.04 20.19 30.14
N VAL A 72 9.48 21.32 30.56
CA VAL A 72 8.14 21.76 30.20
C VAL A 72 8.03 22.04 28.69
N ILE A 73 9.03 22.71 28.11
CA ILE A 73 9.08 22.95 26.67
C ILE A 73 9.11 21.62 25.91
N GLY A 74 9.93 20.65 26.31
CA GLY A 74 10.00 19.32 25.71
C GLY A 74 8.65 18.60 25.75
N ILE A 75 7.98 18.59 26.91
CA ILE A 75 6.64 18.01 27.08
C ILE A 75 5.62 18.69 26.15
N ILE A 76 5.60 20.03 26.09
CA ILE A 76 4.66 20.79 25.24
C ILE A 76 4.90 20.47 23.76
N GLN A 77 6.16 20.41 23.34
CA GLN A 77 6.50 20.12 21.95
C GLN A 77 6.08 18.70 21.55
N GLU A 78 6.35 17.70 22.38
CA GLU A 78 5.97 16.31 22.12
C GLU A 78 4.44 16.11 22.13
N ILE A 79 3.72 16.81 23.03
CA ILE A 79 2.26 16.84 23.04
C ILE A 79 1.70 17.51 21.77
N ARG A 80 2.32 18.60 21.30
CA ARG A 80 1.89 19.25 20.05
C ARG A 80 2.13 18.34 18.84
N ALA A 81 3.29 17.67 18.77
CA ALA A 81 3.60 16.70 17.73
C ALA A 81 2.57 15.57 17.72
N LYS A 82 2.30 14.96 18.89
CA LYS A 82 1.26 13.94 19.03
C LYS A 82 -0.11 14.42 18.54
N LYS A 83 -0.57 15.59 18.98
CA LYS A 83 -1.86 16.14 18.53
C LYS A 83 -1.94 16.34 17.02
N THR A 84 -0.84 16.68 16.37
CA THR A 84 -0.81 16.84 14.91
C THR A 84 -0.92 15.49 14.23
N ILE A 85 -0.19 14.47 14.70
CA ILE A 85 -0.28 13.09 14.22
C ILE A 85 -1.69 12.51 14.43
N ASP A 86 -2.26 12.69 15.62
CA ASP A 86 -3.63 12.22 15.95
C ASP A 86 -4.69 12.86 15.03
N LYS A 87 -4.55 14.15 14.69
CA LYS A 87 -5.46 14.83 13.74
C LYS A 87 -5.37 14.26 12.33
N LEU A 88 -4.19 13.90 11.87
CA LEU A 88 -3.99 13.30 10.55
C LEU A 88 -4.52 11.86 10.51
N ALA A 89 -4.36 11.11 11.59
CA ALA A 89 -4.90 9.75 11.72
C ALA A 89 -6.44 9.73 11.56
N ILE A 90 -7.15 10.74 12.09
CA ILE A 90 -8.61 10.86 11.92
C ILE A 90 -9.03 11.00 10.44
N LEU A 91 -8.18 11.55 9.57
CA LEU A 91 -8.49 11.70 8.14
C LEU A 91 -8.37 10.37 7.36
N THR A 92 -7.65 9.40 7.91
CA THR A 92 -7.45 8.06 7.33
C THR A 92 -8.27 6.97 8.04
N GLU A 93 -9.19 7.36 8.91
CA GLU A 93 -10.02 6.45 9.69
C GLU A 93 -10.96 5.64 8.79
N SER A 94 -10.89 4.31 8.89
CA SER A 94 -11.79 3.40 8.19
C SER A 94 -13.23 3.59 8.65
N LYS A 95 -14.17 3.62 7.71
CA LYS A 95 -15.60 3.77 7.98
C LYS A 95 -16.36 2.55 7.49
N THR A 96 -17.39 2.18 8.24
CA THR A 96 -18.32 1.12 7.84
C THR A 96 -19.75 1.63 7.89
N VAL A 97 -20.64 0.99 7.13
CA VAL A 97 -22.07 1.33 7.08
C VAL A 97 -22.82 0.42 8.04
N VAL A 98 -23.48 1.02 9.03
CA VAL A 98 -24.30 0.31 10.03
C VAL A 98 -25.77 0.66 9.88
N LEU A 99 -26.64 -0.27 10.26
CA LEU A 99 -28.08 -0.05 10.39
C LEU A 99 -28.42 0.13 11.88
N ARG A 100 -28.85 1.32 12.26
CA ARG A 100 -29.36 1.64 13.61
C ARG A 100 -30.66 2.40 13.50
N GLU A 101 -31.66 2.08 14.31
CA GLU A 101 -32.99 2.71 14.29
C GLU A 101 -33.64 2.74 12.88
N GLY A 102 -33.43 1.70 12.08
CA GLY A 102 -33.95 1.61 10.71
C GLY A 102 -33.28 2.53 9.69
N LYS A 103 -32.18 3.20 10.05
CA LYS A 103 -31.41 4.09 9.16
C LYS A 103 -29.98 3.62 9.00
N LYS A 104 -29.45 3.76 7.78
CA LYS A 104 -28.04 3.50 7.48
C LYS A 104 -27.18 4.69 7.89
N TRP A 105 -26.13 4.44 8.67
CA TRP A 105 -25.15 5.42 9.12
C TRP A 105 -23.75 4.97 8.74
N SER A 106 -22.93 5.90 8.27
CA SER A 106 -21.50 5.65 8.09
C SER A 106 -20.77 6.08 9.36
N ILE A 107 -20.19 5.13 10.08
CA ILE A 107 -19.47 5.38 11.33
C ILE A 107 -18.04 4.87 11.23
N SER A 108 -17.16 5.36 12.09
CA SER A 108 -15.82 4.80 12.29
C SER A 108 -15.90 3.35 12.74
N THR A 109 -15.00 2.49 12.23
CA THR A 109 -14.92 1.09 12.65
C THR A 109 -14.67 0.93 14.14
N GLU A 110 -14.00 1.89 14.78
CA GLU A 110 -13.78 1.90 16.24
C GLU A 110 -15.07 2.15 17.05
N LYS A 111 -16.13 2.67 16.42
CA LYS A 111 -17.44 2.92 17.06
C LYS A 111 -18.46 1.80 16.85
N LEU A 112 -18.05 0.71 16.19
CA LEU A 112 -18.86 -0.49 16.12
C LEU A 112 -19.02 -1.09 17.51
N VAL A 113 -20.23 -1.60 17.77
CA VAL A 113 -20.53 -2.33 18.99
C VAL A 113 -21.01 -3.75 18.67
N LEU A 114 -20.94 -4.62 19.65
CA LEU A 114 -21.48 -5.98 19.53
C LEU A 114 -22.96 -5.93 19.13
N ASP A 115 -23.39 -6.85 18.27
CA ASP A 115 -24.74 -6.96 17.69
C ASP A 115 -25.12 -5.87 16.67
N ASP A 116 -24.22 -4.94 16.29
CA ASP A 116 -24.47 -4.02 15.17
C ASP A 116 -24.75 -4.78 13.87
N LEU A 117 -25.66 -4.26 13.06
CA LEU A 117 -25.88 -4.73 11.69
C LEU A 117 -25.06 -3.88 10.74
N ILE A 118 -24.18 -4.52 9.97
CA ILE A 118 -23.33 -3.85 8.99
C ILE A 118 -23.62 -4.34 7.57
N PHE A 119 -23.33 -3.51 6.59
CA PHE A 119 -23.39 -3.85 5.17
C PHE A 119 -21.98 -3.89 4.62
N LEU A 120 -21.63 -5.02 4.04
CA LEU A 120 -20.37 -5.26 3.35
C LEU A 120 -20.63 -5.42 1.85
N LYS A 121 -19.76 -4.87 1.03
CA LYS A 121 -19.78 -4.97 -0.42
C LYS A 121 -18.38 -5.20 -0.96
N THR A 122 -18.27 -5.53 -2.21
CA THR A 122 -16.99 -5.68 -2.93
C THR A 122 -16.05 -4.51 -2.67
N GLY A 123 -14.82 -4.83 -2.27
CA GLY A 123 -13.76 -3.88 -1.92
C GLY A 123 -13.73 -3.45 -0.45
N ASP A 124 -14.72 -3.82 0.35
CA ASP A 124 -14.73 -3.52 1.78
C ASP A 124 -13.85 -4.51 2.56
N GLN A 125 -13.14 -4.00 3.55
CA GLN A 125 -12.49 -4.83 4.56
C GLN A 125 -13.47 -5.12 5.69
N VAL A 126 -13.51 -6.37 6.15
CA VAL A 126 -14.34 -6.80 7.30
C VAL A 126 -13.80 -6.15 8.58
N PRO A 127 -14.57 -5.24 9.24
CA PRO A 127 -14.06 -4.40 10.32
C PRO A 127 -14.01 -5.09 11.69
N ALA A 128 -14.79 -6.13 11.86
CA ALA A 128 -14.94 -6.93 13.08
C ALA A 128 -15.42 -8.32 12.68
N ASP A 129 -15.33 -9.32 13.56
CA ASP A 129 -15.89 -10.65 13.25
C ASP A 129 -17.41 -10.55 13.16
N VAL A 130 -17.96 -11.03 12.05
CA VAL A 130 -19.39 -10.91 11.75
C VAL A 130 -19.97 -12.20 11.22
N LYS A 131 -21.28 -12.35 11.40
CA LYS A 131 -22.07 -13.44 10.85
C LYS A 131 -22.97 -12.95 9.72
N VAL A 132 -22.96 -13.61 8.58
CA VAL A 132 -23.80 -13.29 7.44
C VAL A 132 -25.27 -13.60 7.78
N LEU A 133 -26.14 -12.60 7.67
CA LEU A 133 -27.59 -12.74 7.89
C LEU A 133 -28.35 -12.84 6.57
N GLU A 134 -27.91 -12.11 5.55
CA GLU A 134 -28.55 -12.04 4.23
C GLU A 134 -27.51 -11.69 3.17
N GLY A 135 -27.60 -12.31 1.99
CA GLY A 135 -26.69 -12.13 0.88
C GLY A 135 -25.62 -13.21 0.80
N THR A 136 -24.72 -13.06 -0.17
CA THR A 136 -23.58 -13.95 -0.42
C THR A 136 -22.38 -13.10 -0.80
N VAL A 137 -21.23 -13.41 -0.25
CA VAL A 137 -19.97 -12.73 -0.54
C VAL A 137 -18.85 -13.73 -0.75
N GLU A 138 -17.93 -13.41 -1.61
CA GLU A 138 -16.62 -14.05 -1.66
C GLU A 138 -15.63 -13.21 -0.87
N VAL A 139 -14.84 -13.84 -0.01
CA VAL A 139 -13.86 -13.16 0.83
C VAL A 139 -12.48 -13.77 0.67
N ASN A 140 -11.49 -12.92 0.68
CA ASN A 140 -10.09 -13.30 0.74
C ASN A 140 -9.62 -13.23 2.20
N GLU A 141 -9.25 -14.37 2.76
CA GLU A 141 -8.77 -14.50 4.14
C GLU A 141 -7.24 -14.66 4.22
N SER A 142 -6.51 -14.39 3.15
CA SER A 142 -5.05 -14.60 3.05
C SER A 142 -4.22 -13.91 4.13
N LEU A 143 -4.66 -12.76 4.61
CA LEU A 143 -4.01 -12.05 5.73
C LEU A 143 -4.10 -12.81 7.06
N LEU A 144 -5.04 -13.74 7.19
CA LEU A 144 -5.27 -14.50 8.41
C LEU A 144 -4.74 -15.93 8.29
N THR A 145 -5.00 -16.57 7.16
CA THR A 145 -4.70 -17.99 6.91
C THR A 145 -3.41 -18.21 6.13
N GLY A 146 -2.96 -17.20 5.36
CA GLY A 146 -1.86 -17.31 4.40
C GLY A 146 -2.27 -17.92 3.06
N GLU A 147 -3.52 -18.38 2.92
CA GLU A 147 -4.05 -18.97 1.68
C GLU A 147 -4.72 -17.90 0.83
N SER A 148 -4.37 -17.83 -0.45
CA SER A 148 -4.84 -16.79 -1.38
C SER A 148 -6.21 -17.08 -2.00
N ASP A 149 -6.79 -18.25 -1.75
CA ASP A 149 -8.06 -18.66 -2.34
C ASP A 149 -9.22 -17.86 -1.76
N ASN A 150 -10.14 -17.46 -2.63
CA ASN A 150 -11.35 -16.79 -2.20
C ASN A 150 -12.37 -17.81 -1.68
N LEU A 151 -12.93 -17.55 -0.50
CA LEU A 151 -13.94 -18.40 0.13
C LEU A 151 -15.32 -17.80 -0.10
N SER A 152 -16.25 -18.61 -0.63
CA SER A 152 -17.65 -18.20 -0.75
C SER A 152 -18.35 -18.38 0.60
N LYS A 153 -18.96 -17.32 1.10
CA LYS A 153 -19.68 -17.27 2.37
C LYS A 153 -21.14 -16.88 2.13
N SER A 154 -22.03 -17.62 2.74
CA SER A 154 -23.48 -17.49 2.61
C SER A 154 -24.16 -17.27 3.96
N GLN A 155 -25.48 -17.19 3.97
CA GLN A 155 -26.25 -16.98 5.20
C GLN A 155 -25.90 -18.03 6.29
N GLY A 156 -25.48 -17.53 7.45
CA GLY A 156 -25.09 -18.32 8.61
C GLY A 156 -23.59 -18.49 8.79
N ASP A 157 -22.79 -18.20 7.76
CA ASP A 157 -21.33 -18.28 7.82
C ASP A 157 -20.71 -17.08 8.55
N GLU A 158 -19.51 -17.27 9.07
CA GLU A 158 -18.73 -16.24 9.76
C GLU A 158 -17.66 -15.64 8.84
N LEU A 159 -17.50 -14.33 8.93
CA LEU A 159 -16.43 -13.57 8.30
C LEU A 159 -15.52 -13.00 9.39
N PHE A 160 -14.23 -13.17 9.22
CA PHE A 160 -13.24 -12.72 10.19
C PHE A 160 -12.74 -11.29 9.90
N SER A 161 -12.52 -10.53 10.96
CA SER A 161 -11.95 -9.17 10.87
C SER A 161 -10.61 -9.20 10.15
N GLY A 162 -10.40 -8.26 9.24
CA GLY A 162 -9.19 -8.18 8.42
C GLY A 162 -9.31 -8.83 7.05
N SER A 163 -10.27 -9.72 6.81
CA SER A 163 -10.56 -10.28 5.48
C SER A 163 -11.08 -9.21 4.52
N PHE A 164 -10.95 -9.43 3.21
CA PHE A 164 -11.45 -8.53 2.18
C PHE A 164 -12.58 -9.17 1.38
N VAL A 165 -13.64 -8.41 1.16
CA VAL A 165 -14.73 -8.81 0.27
C VAL A 165 -14.28 -8.60 -1.18
N THR A 166 -14.11 -9.70 -1.92
CA THR A 166 -13.66 -9.69 -3.31
C THR A 166 -14.83 -9.64 -4.29
N SER A 167 -16.02 -10.17 -3.90
CA SER A 167 -17.22 -10.18 -4.72
C SER A 167 -18.47 -10.25 -3.86
N GLY A 168 -19.59 -9.70 -4.35
CA GLY A 168 -20.91 -9.79 -3.73
C GLY A 168 -21.22 -8.69 -2.70
N GLU A 169 -22.40 -8.84 -2.07
CA GLU A 169 -22.89 -7.96 -1.00
C GLU A 169 -23.58 -8.80 0.08
N ALA A 170 -23.38 -8.42 1.35
CA ALA A 170 -24.04 -9.06 2.47
C ALA A 170 -24.41 -8.09 3.58
N CYS A 171 -25.52 -8.41 4.26
CA CYS A 171 -25.88 -7.83 5.55
C CYS A 171 -25.41 -8.77 6.65
N CYS A 172 -24.58 -8.28 7.57
CA CYS A 172 -23.93 -9.08 8.59
C CYS A 172 -24.19 -8.51 9.98
N GLN A 173 -24.17 -9.38 11.00
CA GLN A 173 -24.23 -9.01 12.41
C GLN A 173 -22.85 -9.14 13.05
N VAL A 174 -22.42 -8.12 13.79
CA VAL A 174 -21.17 -8.13 14.56
C VAL A 174 -21.28 -9.12 15.72
N ILE A 175 -20.38 -10.11 15.76
CA ILE A 175 -20.36 -11.18 16.78
C ILE A 175 -19.19 -11.05 17.75
N HIS A 176 -18.06 -10.45 17.34
CA HIS A 176 -16.95 -10.12 18.21
C HIS A 176 -16.46 -8.70 17.94
N VAL A 177 -15.87 -8.05 18.93
CA VAL A 177 -15.35 -6.67 18.85
C VAL A 177 -14.04 -6.53 19.61
N GLY A 178 -13.17 -5.63 19.16
CA GLY A 178 -11.92 -5.27 19.83
C GLY A 178 -10.97 -6.47 20.00
N LYS A 179 -10.65 -6.84 21.24
CA LYS A 179 -9.72 -7.92 21.56
C LYS A 179 -10.25 -9.31 21.23
N ASP A 180 -11.57 -9.45 21.19
CA ASP A 180 -12.23 -10.72 20.95
C ASP A 180 -12.31 -11.08 19.47
N ASN A 181 -11.95 -10.15 18.57
CA ASN A 181 -11.82 -10.42 17.15
C ASN A 181 -10.71 -11.44 16.87
N TYR A 182 -10.96 -12.36 15.96
CA TYR A 182 -10.02 -13.41 15.54
C TYR A 182 -8.64 -12.86 15.14
N ALA A 183 -8.61 -11.82 14.29
CA ALA A 183 -7.37 -11.14 13.90
C ALA A 183 -6.62 -10.54 15.09
N SER A 184 -7.34 -10.03 16.10
CA SER A 184 -6.74 -9.48 17.32
C SER A 184 -6.13 -10.56 18.19
N GLN A 185 -6.75 -11.73 18.28
CA GLN A 185 -6.24 -12.87 19.04
C GLN A 185 -4.94 -13.40 18.43
N ILE A 186 -4.90 -13.66 17.11
CA ILE A 186 -3.68 -14.09 16.41
C ILE A 186 -2.58 -13.05 16.58
N THR A 187 -2.91 -11.75 16.42
CA THR A 187 -1.93 -10.68 16.50
C THR A 187 -1.41 -10.47 17.93
N SER A 188 -2.20 -10.74 18.96
CA SER A 188 -1.75 -10.57 20.36
C SER A 188 -0.68 -11.60 20.76
N GLU A 189 -0.72 -12.80 20.20
CA GLU A 189 0.31 -13.83 20.40
C GLU A 189 1.61 -13.51 19.64
N ALA A 190 1.51 -12.79 18.50
CA ALA A 190 2.66 -12.40 17.70
C ALA A 190 3.30 -11.06 18.11
N LYS A 191 2.63 -10.24 18.91
CA LYS A 191 3.10 -8.90 19.31
C LYS A 191 3.95 -8.91 20.57
N GLU A 192 5.21 -9.32 20.46
CA GLU A 192 6.27 -8.60 21.16
C GLU A 192 6.53 -7.30 20.40
N PHE A 193 6.08 -6.19 20.95
CA PHE A 193 6.32 -4.86 20.40
C PHE A 193 7.83 -4.58 20.41
N LYS A 194 8.54 -4.96 19.33
CA LYS A 194 9.91 -4.54 19.10
C LYS A 194 9.88 -3.03 18.85
N ARG A 195 10.22 -2.24 19.89
CA ARG A 195 10.48 -0.81 19.72
C ARG A 195 11.50 -0.64 18.61
N HIS A 196 11.14 0.11 17.58
CA HIS A 196 12.09 0.45 16.52
C HIS A 196 13.31 1.14 17.17
N ASN A 197 14.48 0.54 17.01
CA ASN A 197 15.72 1.06 17.54
C ASN A 197 16.20 2.20 16.63
N SER A 198 15.90 3.45 17.03
CA SER A 198 16.56 4.60 16.43
C SER A 198 18.04 4.60 16.80
N GLU A 199 18.93 4.50 15.82
CA GLU A 199 20.38 4.55 16.05
C GLU A 199 20.80 5.92 16.58
N LEU A 200 20.15 6.99 16.10
CA LEU A 200 20.38 8.35 16.59
C LEU A 200 20.06 8.43 18.08
N ARG A 201 18.92 7.91 18.52
CA ARG A 201 18.54 7.85 19.93
C ARG A 201 19.54 7.02 20.75
N ASN A 202 19.95 5.87 20.22
CA ASN A 202 20.92 5.00 20.90
C ASN A 202 22.28 5.67 21.00
N SER A 203 22.75 6.34 19.95
CA SER A 203 24.00 7.10 19.94
C SER A 203 23.96 8.28 20.92
N LEU A 204 22.85 9.03 20.93
CA LEU A 204 22.64 10.09 21.91
C LEU A 204 22.68 9.55 23.34
N ASN A 205 21.93 8.48 23.61
CA ASN A 205 21.95 7.85 24.94
C ASN A 205 23.33 7.32 25.34
N ALA A 206 24.09 6.78 24.37
CA ALA A 206 25.47 6.35 24.62
C ALA A 206 26.38 7.52 24.98
N ILE A 207 26.32 8.63 24.21
CA ILE A 207 27.07 9.86 24.51
C ILE A 207 26.70 10.38 25.90
N LEU A 208 25.40 10.48 26.19
CA LEU A 208 24.93 10.95 27.49
C LEU A 208 25.41 10.05 28.65
N LYS A 209 25.40 8.73 28.44
CA LYS A 209 25.92 7.76 29.43
C LYS A 209 27.40 7.92 29.66
N VAL A 210 28.21 8.08 28.62
CA VAL A 210 29.67 8.31 28.72
C VAL A 210 29.96 9.62 29.44
N ILE A 211 29.29 10.71 29.05
CA ILE A 211 29.44 12.01 29.72
C ILE A 211 29.09 11.90 31.22
N SER A 212 27.99 11.23 31.53
CA SER A 212 27.54 11.04 32.90
C SER A 212 28.56 10.28 33.79
N ILE A 213 29.24 9.29 33.22
CA ILE A 213 30.31 8.55 33.92
C ILE A 213 31.51 9.44 34.12
N ILE A 214 31.89 10.24 33.13
CA ILE A 214 33.05 11.13 33.16
C ILE A 214 32.83 12.33 34.12
N ILE A 215 31.62 12.83 34.20
CA ILE A 215 31.26 13.99 35.06
C ILE A 215 31.55 13.71 36.53
N VAL A 216 31.35 12.49 37.03
CA VAL A 216 31.57 12.17 38.44
C VAL A 216 33.05 12.34 38.87
N PRO A 217 34.03 11.72 38.21
CA PRO A 217 35.44 11.92 38.58
C PRO A 217 35.92 13.35 38.31
N ILE A 218 35.46 14.02 37.25
CA ILE A 218 35.81 15.42 36.97
C ILE A 218 35.22 16.32 38.06
N GLY A 219 33.96 16.11 38.47
CA GLY A 219 33.36 16.84 39.59
C GLY A 219 34.17 16.69 40.89
N ALA A 220 34.58 15.46 41.20
CA ALA A 220 35.42 15.19 42.36
C ALA A 220 36.80 15.91 42.27
N LEU A 221 37.40 15.90 41.08
CA LEU A 221 38.69 16.57 40.83
C LEU A 221 38.54 18.11 40.88
N LEU A 222 37.47 18.67 40.37
CA LEU A 222 37.15 20.10 40.46
C LEU A 222 36.96 20.51 41.94
N PHE A 223 36.20 19.72 42.69
CA PHE A 223 36.02 19.94 44.11
C PHE A 223 37.36 19.89 44.87
N TYR A 224 38.16 18.82 44.63
CA TYR A 224 39.49 18.66 45.24
C TYR A 224 40.40 19.86 44.94
N LYS A 225 40.51 20.26 43.67
CA LYS A 225 41.30 21.42 43.25
C LYS A 225 40.85 22.68 43.97
N GLN A 226 39.54 22.95 44.01
CA GLN A 226 38.98 24.18 44.54
C GLN A 226 39.18 24.27 46.07
N TYR A 227 38.95 23.15 46.75
CA TYR A 227 39.01 23.09 48.20
C TYR A 227 40.45 23.01 48.74
N TYR A 228 41.29 22.11 48.16
CA TYR A 228 42.64 21.86 48.72
C TYR A 228 43.74 22.68 48.02
N ILE A 229 43.64 23.05 46.80
CA ILE A 229 44.69 23.76 46.05
C ILE A 229 44.44 25.27 46.05
N VAL A 230 43.20 25.70 45.74
CA VAL A 230 42.84 27.13 45.71
C VAL A 230 42.58 27.65 47.12
N GLY A 231 42.12 26.78 48.04
CA GLY A 231 41.84 27.16 49.42
C GLY A 231 40.50 27.82 49.66
N ASP A 232 39.57 27.62 48.75
CA ASP A 232 38.20 28.15 48.88
C ASP A 232 37.44 27.52 50.03
N THR A 233 36.38 28.19 50.48
CA THR A 233 35.48 27.62 51.47
C THR A 233 34.79 26.37 50.92
N PHE A 234 34.42 25.45 51.81
CA PHE A 234 33.67 24.25 51.43
C PHE A 234 32.44 24.57 50.59
N LYS A 235 31.74 25.66 50.96
CA LYS A 235 30.56 26.15 50.20
C LYS A 235 30.93 26.59 48.80
N ASP A 236 31.97 27.43 48.65
CA ASP A 236 32.32 27.96 47.32
C ASP A 236 32.92 26.88 46.42
N SER A 237 33.66 25.92 47.01
CA SER A 237 34.16 24.75 46.28
C SER A 237 33.04 23.88 45.71
N ILE A 238 31.95 23.63 46.46
CA ILE A 238 30.80 22.89 45.96
C ILE A 238 30.07 23.69 44.85
N VAL A 239 29.87 24.98 45.05
CA VAL A 239 29.22 25.84 44.06
C VAL A 239 30.00 25.85 42.74
N SER A 240 31.32 26.03 42.82
CA SER A 240 32.20 26.03 41.64
C SER A 240 32.22 24.67 40.95
N MET A 241 32.25 23.58 41.70
CA MET A 241 32.16 22.23 41.18
C MET A 241 30.83 22.02 40.44
N VAL A 242 29.69 22.38 41.05
CA VAL A 242 28.36 22.24 40.43
C VAL A 242 28.26 23.08 39.18
N ALA A 243 28.75 24.33 39.18
CA ALA A 243 28.74 25.18 37.98
C ALA A 243 29.57 24.59 36.84
N GLY A 244 30.76 24.03 37.16
CA GLY A 244 31.59 23.34 36.17
C GLY A 244 30.93 22.09 35.60
N VAL A 245 30.31 21.29 36.45
CA VAL A 245 29.60 20.06 36.03
C VAL A 245 28.38 20.40 35.17
N LEU A 246 27.58 21.40 35.55
CA LEU A 246 26.42 21.85 34.75
C LEU A 246 26.81 22.29 33.36
N GLY A 247 27.94 22.99 33.21
CA GLY A 247 28.45 23.43 31.89
C GLY A 247 28.89 22.28 30.98
N MET A 248 29.09 21.07 31.52
CA MET A 248 29.47 19.86 30.77
C MET A 248 28.28 19.05 30.30
N ILE A 249 27.06 19.33 30.77
CA ILE A 249 25.85 18.61 30.43
C ILE A 249 25.25 19.18 29.15
N PRO A 250 25.18 18.41 28.04
CA PRO A 250 24.62 18.90 26.77
C PRO A 250 23.09 18.84 26.77
N GLU A 251 22.44 19.66 27.62
CA GLU A 251 20.97 19.64 27.80
C GLU A 251 20.19 19.91 26.48
N GLY A 252 20.77 20.73 25.60
CA GLY A 252 20.12 21.09 24.34
C GLY A 252 20.08 19.97 23.28
N LEU A 253 20.92 18.95 23.40
CA LEU A 253 21.11 17.96 22.33
C LEU A 253 19.85 17.12 22.07
N VAL A 254 19.22 16.59 23.08
CA VAL A 254 17.98 15.79 22.99
C VAL A 254 16.82 16.66 22.51
N LEU A 255 16.72 17.88 23.06
CA LEU A 255 15.68 18.84 22.68
C LEU A 255 15.78 19.23 21.21
N LEU A 256 16.97 19.59 20.72
CA LEU A 256 17.21 19.97 19.32
C LEU A 256 16.90 18.81 18.35
N THR A 257 17.28 17.61 18.71
CA THR A 257 16.97 16.40 17.90
C THR A 257 15.46 16.18 17.82
N SER A 258 14.75 16.26 18.95
CA SER A 258 13.29 16.12 18.98
C SER A 258 12.59 17.21 18.16
N VAL A 259 13.07 18.46 18.24
CA VAL A 259 12.56 19.58 17.42
C VAL A 259 12.79 19.33 15.93
N ALA A 260 14.00 18.91 15.54
CA ALA A 260 14.32 18.64 14.13
C ALA A 260 13.44 17.53 13.56
N LEU A 261 13.25 16.42 14.27
CA LEU A 261 12.36 15.34 13.85
C LEU A 261 10.89 15.79 13.78
N THR A 262 10.45 16.62 14.74
CA THR A 262 9.09 17.17 14.71
C THR A 262 8.87 18.07 13.49
N LEU A 263 9.84 18.92 13.14
CA LEU A 263 9.78 19.74 11.94
C LEU A 263 9.74 18.89 10.68
N GLY A 264 10.54 17.83 10.60
CA GLY A 264 10.49 16.85 9.50
C GLY A 264 9.11 16.20 9.38
N ALA A 265 8.52 15.77 10.50
CA ALA A 265 7.17 15.21 10.52
C ALA A 265 6.10 16.22 10.04
N LEU A 266 6.22 17.51 10.42
CA LEU A 266 5.32 18.56 9.94
C LEU A 266 5.46 18.80 8.44
N VAL A 267 6.68 18.76 7.89
CA VAL A 267 6.91 18.89 6.43
C VAL A 267 6.23 17.73 5.70
N LEU A 268 6.38 16.49 6.16
CA LEU A 268 5.71 15.31 5.59
C LEU A 268 4.19 15.41 5.72
N ALA A 269 3.68 15.85 6.87
CA ALA A 269 2.26 16.06 7.09
C ALA A 269 1.66 17.07 6.11
N ASN A 270 2.36 18.17 5.81
CA ASN A 270 1.93 19.15 4.82
C ASN A 270 1.90 18.56 3.39
N LYS A 271 2.72 17.54 3.12
CA LYS A 271 2.68 16.75 1.88
C LYS A 271 1.68 15.59 1.94
N LYS A 272 0.74 15.59 2.91
CA LYS A 272 -0.28 14.55 3.13
C LYS A 272 0.30 13.17 3.44
N THR A 273 1.53 13.10 3.95
CA THR A 273 2.19 11.86 4.37
C THR A 273 2.17 11.77 5.88
N LEU A 274 1.49 10.74 6.40
CA LEU A 274 1.37 10.50 7.84
C LEU A 274 2.60 9.76 8.36
N VAL A 275 3.21 10.32 9.41
CA VAL A 275 4.31 9.71 10.15
C VAL A 275 3.75 9.14 11.46
N GLN A 276 3.88 7.83 11.68
CA GLN A 276 3.40 7.18 12.92
C GLN A 276 4.34 7.42 14.10
N GLU A 277 5.66 7.39 13.85
CA GLU A 277 6.68 7.66 14.86
C GLU A 277 7.67 8.71 14.38
N LEU A 278 8.10 9.63 15.27
CA LEU A 278 9.06 10.70 14.92
C LEU A 278 10.40 10.17 14.41
N TYR A 279 10.84 9.04 14.94
CA TYR A 279 12.12 8.43 14.56
C TYR A 279 12.10 7.73 13.20
N CYS A 280 10.93 7.51 12.60
CA CYS A 280 10.85 6.92 11.25
C CYS A 280 11.50 7.83 10.19
N ILE A 281 11.58 9.14 10.43
CA ILE A 281 12.26 10.10 9.55
C ILE A 281 13.75 9.77 9.42
N GLU A 282 14.38 9.41 10.54
CA GLU A 282 15.76 8.93 10.54
C GLU A 282 15.90 7.62 9.76
N THR A 283 14.99 6.68 9.99
CA THR A 283 15.00 5.38 9.30
C THR A 283 14.81 5.56 7.79
N LEU A 284 13.87 6.40 7.37
CA LEU A 284 13.65 6.72 5.96
C LEU A 284 14.87 7.34 5.29
N ALA A 285 15.62 8.19 6.00
CA ALA A 285 16.84 8.81 5.47
C ALA A 285 18.00 7.82 5.27
N ARG A 286 17.89 6.60 5.81
CA ARG A 286 18.92 5.54 5.74
C ARG A 286 18.51 4.36 4.87
N VAL A 287 17.36 4.44 4.19
CA VAL A 287 16.92 3.38 3.28
C VAL A 287 17.92 3.28 2.13
N ASP A 288 18.52 2.11 1.98
CA ASP A 288 19.41 1.73 0.89
C ASP A 288 18.75 0.74 -0.07
N THR A 289 17.68 0.10 0.35
CA THR A 289 16.90 -0.85 -0.44
C THR A 289 15.41 -0.58 -0.27
N LEU A 290 14.69 -0.40 -1.39
CA LEU A 290 13.26 -0.18 -1.42
C LEU A 290 12.57 -1.34 -2.14
N CYS A 291 11.74 -2.08 -1.40
CA CYS A 291 10.91 -3.15 -1.95
C CYS A 291 9.53 -2.62 -2.28
N LEU A 292 9.13 -2.74 -3.54
CA LEU A 292 7.86 -2.23 -4.05
C LEU A 292 6.97 -3.39 -4.46
N ASP A 293 5.68 -3.30 -4.16
CA ASP A 293 4.68 -4.13 -4.80
C ASP A 293 4.42 -3.63 -6.22
N LYS A 294 4.02 -4.54 -7.13
CA LYS A 294 3.63 -4.19 -8.50
C LYS A 294 2.27 -3.50 -8.51
N THR A 295 1.24 -4.23 -8.03
CA THR A 295 -0.16 -3.88 -8.21
C THR A 295 -0.61 -2.77 -7.26
N GLY A 296 -1.16 -1.67 -7.79
CA GLY A 296 -1.59 -0.52 -7.00
C GLY A 296 -0.45 0.36 -6.46
N THR A 297 0.83 -0.02 -6.72
CA THR A 297 2.04 0.75 -6.34
C THR A 297 2.74 1.29 -7.57
N ILE A 298 3.38 0.43 -8.38
CA ILE A 298 3.97 0.81 -9.67
C ILE A 298 2.86 1.03 -10.71
N THR A 299 1.81 0.18 -10.64
CA THR A 299 0.62 0.29 -11.48
C THR A 299 -0.53 0.95 -10.71
N GLU A 300 -1.55 1.41 -11.43
CA GLU A 300 -2.76 1.99 -10.83
C GLU A 300 -3.68 0.95 -10.18
N GLY A 301 -3.42 -0.35 -10.42
CA GLY A 301 -4.32 -1.44 -10.05
C GLY A 301 -5.52 -1.56 -11.02
N THR A 302 -5.50 -0.80 -12.12
CA THR A 302 -6.43 -0.90 -13.24
C THR A 302 -5.76 -1.53 -14.44
N MET A 303 -6.56 -2.12 -15.32
CA MET A 303 -6.09 -2.70 -16.57
C MET A 303 -6.62 -1.92 -17.78
N CYS A 304 -5.96 -2.03 -18.90
CA CYS A 304 -6.48 -1.59 -20.19
C CYS A 304 -6.32 -2.67 -21.24
N VAL A 305 -7.19 -2.65 -22.25
CA VAL A 305 -7.05 -3.46 -23.45
C VAL A 305 -6.09 -2.72 -24.37
N GLU A 306 -4.90 -3.26 -24.54
CA GLU A 306 -3.88 -2.67 -25.41
C GLU A 306 -4.21 -2.94 -26.86
N ARG A 307 -4.53 -4.20 -27.20
CA ARG A 307 -4.81 -4.62 -28.56
C ARG A 307 -5.76 -5.82 -28.59
N VAL A 308 -6.50 -5.97 -29.68
CA VAL A 308 -7.35 -7.13 -29.98
C VAL A 308 -6.87 -7.73 -31.29
N GLU A 309 -6.52 -9.00 -31.26
CA GLU A 309 -6.03 -9.72 -32.43
C GLU A 309 -6.99 -10.85 -32.83
N PRO A 310 -7.32 -11.00 -34.12
CA PRO A 310 -8.06 -12.14 -34.58
C PRO A 310 -7.21 -13.41 -34.49
N TYR A 311 -7.83 -14.51 -34.05
CA TYR A 311 -7.17 -15.80 -34.07
C TYR A 311 -7.62 -16.55 -35.35
N ARG A 312 -6.68 -16.78 -36.28
CA ARG A 312 -6.90 -17.61 -37.46
C ARG A 312 -5.93 -18.79 -37.40
N VAL A 313 -6.47 -20.00 -37.46
CA VAL A 313 -5.64 -21.18 -37.69
C VAL A 313 -5.16 -21.12 -39.13
N SER A 314 -3.85 -21.06 -39.32
CA SER A 314 -3.23 -21.13 -40.66
C SER A 314 -3.48 -22.51 -41.30
N LYS A 315 -4.48 -22.61 -42.16
CA LYS A 315 -4.79 -23.83 -42.91
C LYS A 315 -4.00 -23.98 -44.20
N ASP A 316 -2.94 -23.18 -44.47
CA ASP A 316 -2.11 -23.30 -45.67
C ASP A 316 -0.63 -23.07 -45.39
N GLU A 317 0.18 -24.10 -45.66
CA GLU A 317 1.64 -24.13 -45.62
C GLU A 317 2.35 -23.24 -46.69
N SER A 318 1.75 -22.15 -47.17
CA SER A 318 2.32 -21.36 -48.26
C SER A 318 2.60 -19.89 -47.98
N THR A 319 2.55 -19.44 -46.73
CA THR A 319 2.78 -18.02 -46.37
C THR A 319 3.87 -17.76 -45.33
N ASP A 320 4.68 -18.79 -44.99
CA ASP A 320 5.83 -18.64 -44.05
C ASP A 320 6.94 -17.69 -44.55
N ALA A 321 6.87 -17.21 -45.81
CA ALA A 321 7.86 -16.28 -46.35
C ALA A 321 7.56 -14.79 -46.07
N GLU A 322 6.33 -14.42 -45.70
CA GLU A 322 5.96 -13.01 -45.47
C GLU A 322 6.02 -12.61 -43.99
N VAL A 323 5.88 -13.58 -43.07
CA VAL A 323 5.95 -13.27 -41.62
C VAL A 323 7.38 -13.02 -41.17
N ASP A 324 8.36 -13.73 -41.75
CA ASP A 324 9.81 -13.51 -41.49
C ASP A 324 10.30 -12.15 -42.05
N ALA A 325 9.68 -11.65 -43.12
CA ALA A 325 10.01 -10.32 -43.65
C ALA A 325 9.49 -9.17 -42.78
N GLY A 326 8.33 -9.33 -42.13
CA GLY A 326 7.75 -8.34 -41.22
C GLY A 326 8.52 -8.21 -39.90
N LEU A 327 9.05 -9.32 -39.36
CA LEU A 327 9.88 -9.27 -38.14
C LEU A 327 11.26 -8.65 -38.40
N ALA A 328 11.82 -8.85 -39.62
CA ALA A 328 13.11 -8.24 -39.99
C ALA A 328 12.99 -6.69 -40.16
N GLU A 329 11.86 -6.18 -40.66
CA GLU A 329 11.63 -4.74 -40.78
C GLU A 329 11.40 -4.04 -39.43
N ILE A 330 10.82 -4.73 -38.45
CA ILE A 330 10.60 -4.16 -37.10
C ILE A 330 11.91 -4.05 -36.31
N THR A 331 12.82 -5.04 -36.45
CA THR A 331 14.13 -4.98 -35.83
C THR A 331 15.03 -3.91 -36.48
N GLU A 332 14.96 -3.75 -37.80
CA GLU A 332 15.74 -2.72 -38.51
C GLU A 332 15.24 -1.29 -38.25
N SER A 333 13.93 -1.12 -38.01
CA SER A 333 13.37 0.20 -37.63
C SER A 333 13.63 0.56 -36.16
N ALA A 334 13.82 -0.39 -35.25
CA ALA A 334 14.21 -0.15 -33.87
C ALA A 334 15.69 0.28 -33.77
N GLU A 335 16.59 -0.38 -34.51
CA GLU A 335 18.01 0.00 -34.55
C GLU A 335 18.28 1.35 -35.23
N LEU A 336 17.43 1.77 -36.16
CA LEU A 336 17.50 3.10 -36.77
C LEU A 336 17.02 4.21 -35.83
N LYS A 337 16.05 3.95 -34.96
CA LYS A 337 15.58 4.92 -33.93
C LYS A 337 16.62 5.11 -32.81
N GLU A 338 17.35 4.08 -32.41
CA GLU A 338 18.42 4.20 -31.42
C GLU A 338 19.59 5.05 -31.93
N ARG A 339 19.95 4.96 -33.22
CA ARG A 339 21.00 5.78 -33.83
C ARG A 339 20.67 7.27 -33.93
N ASP A 340 19.39 7.62 -34.12
CA ASP A 340 18.95 9.03 -34.15
C ASP A 340 18.87 9.68 -32.77
N THR A 341 18.74 8.87 -31.69
CA THR A 341 18.69 9.38 -30.31
C THR A 341 20.09 9.70 -29.77
N GLU A 342 21.11 8.94 -30.14
CA GLU A 342 22.51 9.22 -29.76
C GLU A 342 23.10 10.46 -30.43
N SER A 343 22.67 10.83 -31.65
CA SER A 343 23.13 12.02 -32.34
C SER A 343 22.47 13.33 -31.87
N ARG A 344 21.36 13.27 -31.10
CA ARG A 344 20.68 14.47 -30.55
C ARG A 344 21.12 14.89 -29.14
N GLN A 345 21.85 14.04 -28.43
CA GLN A 345 22.31 14.34 -27.07
C GLN A 345 23.58 15.19 -27.00
N THR A 346 24.19 15.55 -28.14
CA THR A 346 25.45 16.32 -28.19
C THR A 346 25.25 17.82 -28.50
N GLU A 347 24.04 18.30 -28.72
CA GLU A 347 23.78 19.70 -29.15
C GLU A 347 22.87 20.53 -28.21
N VAL A 348 22.60 20.14 -26.99
CA VAL A 348 21.83 20.96 -26.04
C VAL A 348 22.68 21.32 -24.83
N GLN A 349 23.64 22.21 -25.05
CA GLN A 349 24.16 23.10 -24.01
C GLN A 349 24.16 24.53 -24.57
N ALA A 350 23.34 25.36 -23.94
CA ALA A 350 23.23 26.81 -24.05
C ALA A 350 22.01 27.37 -24.82
N ALA A 351 20.92 27.61 -24.09
CA ALA A 351 20.10 28.82 -24.28
C ALA A 351 19.21 29.05 -23.05
N GLU A 352 19.24 30.26 -22.57
CA GLU A 352 18.60 30.78 -21.36
C GLU A 352 17.06 30.90 -21.47
N VAL A 353 16.47 30.83 -20.31
CA VAL A 353 15.15 31.20 -19.83
C VAL A 353 14.45 32.36 -20.54
N SER A 354 13.21 32.18 -20.97
CA SER A 354 12.17 33.22 -20.91
C SER A 354 10.77 32.58 -20.82
N ASP A 355 9.98 33.12 -19.88
CA ASP A 355 8.57 32.84 -19.66
C ASP A 355 7.72 32.96 -20.92
N THR A 356 6.82 32.01 -21.15
CA THR A 356 5.45 32.29 -21.66
C THR A 356 4.57 31.03 -21.79
N GLU A 357 3.38 31.15 -21.22
CA GLU A 357 2.08 30.55 -21.58
C GLU A 357 1.92 29.03 -21.67
N ILE A 358 1.12 28.55 -20.70
CA ILE A 358 0.48 27.25 -20.65
C ILE A 358 -0.55 27.17 -21.78
N THR A 359 -0.27 26.39 -22.81
CA THR A 359 -1.25 25.96 -23.80
C THR A 359 -1.67 24.52 -23.48
N GLU A 360 -2.98 24.32 -23.42
CA GLU A 360 -3.64 23.03 -23.26
C GLU A 360 -3.08 22.01 -24.26
N VAL A 361 -2.51 20.92 -23.75
CA VAL A 361 -2.10 19.77 -24.57
C VAL A 361 -3.33 18.93 -24.78
N SER A 362 -3.86 19.02 -25.97
CA SER A 362 -4.88 18.10 -26.49
C SER A 362 -4.35 16.66 -26.45
N VAL A 363 -5.13 15.77 -25.83
CA VAL A 363 -4.94 14.33 -25.89
C VAL A 363 -4.92 13.92 -27.36
N THR A 364 -3.75 13.60 -27.88
CA THR A 364 -3.61 12.98 -29.20
C THR A 364 -4.15 11.55 -29.10
N GLU A 365 -5.23 11.30 -29.78
CA GLU A 365 -5.71 9.94 -30.10
C GLU A 365 -4.54 9.16 -30.70
N VAL A 366 -4.12 8.11 -30.02
CA VAL A 366 -3.15 7.15 -30.56
C VAL A 366 -3.85 6.46 -31.73
N SER A 367 -3.40 6.77 -32.93
CA SER A 367 -3.85 6.14 -34.16
C SER A 367 -3.71 4.62 -34.06
N ALA A 368 -4.82 3.91 -34.25
CA ALA A 368 -4.85 2.46 -34.35
C ALA A 368 -3.96 2.06 -35.54
N ASP A 369 -2.84 1.38 -35.24
CA ASP A 369 -2.07 0.70 -36.25
C ASP A 369 -2.92 -0.47 -36.83
N GLU A 370 -3.02 -0.51 -38.13
CA GLU A 370 -3.82 -1.44 -38.90
C GLU A 370 -3.24 -2.87 -38.76
N THR A 371 -3.88 -3.69 -37.91
CA THR A 371 -3.69 -5.13 -37.97
C THR A 371 -4.45 -5.68 -39.18
N ASP A 372 -3.85 -6.64 -39.88
CA ASP A 372 -4.28 -7.24 -41.18
C ASP A 372 -5.60 -8.03 -41.13
N ALA A 373 -6.42 -7.87 -40.10
CA ALA A 373 -7.79 -8.33 -39.97
C ALA A 373 -8.72 -7.28 -40.61
N GLY A 374 -9.38 -7.64 -41.68
CA GLY A 374 -10.30 -6.73 -42.38
C GLY A 374 -11.31 -6.10 -41.42
N PRO A 375 -11.69 -4.83 -41.63
CA PRO A 375 -12.55 -4.05 -40.74
C PRO A 375 -13.86 -4.77 -40.35
N ALA A 376 -14.40 -5.62 -41.19
CA ALA A 376 -15.62 -6.39 -40.95
C ALA A 376 -15.46 -7.42 -39.78
N PHE A 377 -14.30 -8.03 -39.61
CA PHE A 377 -14.06 -8.99 -38.50
C PHE A 377 -13.92 -8.27 -37.14
N MET A 378 -13.26 -7.14 -37.13
CA MET A 378 -13.12 -6.33 -35.90
C MET A 378 -14.47 -5.75 -35.48
N ASP A 379 -15.37 -5.44 -36.44
CA ASP A 379 -16.75 -5.03 -36.19
C ASP A 379 -17.56 -6.18 -35.56
N GLU A 380 -17.39 -7.42 -36.04
CA GLU A 380 -18.07 -8.61 -35.51
C GLU A 380 -17.64 -8.94 -34.09
N VAL A 381 -16.32 -9.00 -33.82
CA VAL A 381 -15.78 -9.23 -32.48
C VAL A 381 -16.22 -8.09 -31.54
N GLY A 382 -16.19 -6.85 -32.01
CA GLY A 382 -16.66 -5.68 -31.27
C GLY A 382 -18.14 -5.79 -30.89
N GLU A 383 -19.02 -6.23 -31.81
CA GLU A 383 -20.43 -6.42 -31.53
C GLU A 383 -20.67 -7.52 -30.50
N ILE A 384 -19.99 -8.66 -30.61
CA ILE A 384 -20.06 -9.77 -29.67
C ILE A 384 -19.63 -9.28 -28.27
N MET A 385 -18.51 -8.60 -28.18
CA MET A 385 -17.99 -8.10 -26.91
C MET A 385 -18.90 -7.04 -26.28
N CYS A 386 -19.47 -6.13 -27.04
CA CYS A 386 -20.46 -5.16 -26.54
C CYS A 386 -21.69 -5.84 -25.94
N ASN A 387 -22.18 -6.92 -26.55
CA ASN A 387 -23.29 -7.71 -26.03
C ASN A 387 -22.90 -8.49 -24.78
N MET A 388 -21.70 -9.11 -24.75
CA MET A 388 -21.18 -9.77 -23.57
C MET A 388 -21.03 -8.79 -22.40
N MET A 389 -20.49 -7.59 -22.62
CA MET A 389 -20.36 -6.56 -21.57
C MET A 389 -21.71 -6.05 -21.05
N TYR A 390 -22.78 -6.17 -21.82
CA TYR A 390 -24.12 -5.82 -21.38
C TYR A 390 -24.70 -6.85 -20.41
N VAL A 391 -24.42 -8.15 -20.63
CA VAL A 391 -25.02 -9.25 -19.86
C VAL A 391 -24.17 -9.72 -18.69
N LEU A 392 -22.84 -9.67 -18.80
CA LEU A 392 -21.92 -9.99 -17.70
C LEU A 392 -21.99 -8.88 -16.64
N LYS A 393 -22.26 -9.24 -15.39
CA LYS A 393 -22.39 -8.29 -14.27
C LYS A 393 -21.18 -8.29 -13.33
N ASP A 394 -20.18 -9.11 -13.66
CA ASP A 394 -18.96 -9.22 -12.87
C ASP A 394 -18.28 -7.84 -12.70
N GLN A 395 -17.69 -7.61 -11.52
CA GLN A 395 -16.98 -6.37 -11.17
C GLN A 395 -15.54 -6.74 -10.81
N ASN A 396 -14.66 -6.69 -11.80
CA ASN A 396 -13.22 -6.84 -11.61
C ASN A 396 -12.45 -5.99 -12.63
N ALA A 397 -11.16 -5.76 -12.38
CA ALA A 397 -10.32 -4.90 -13.22
C ALA A 397 -10.32 -5.30 -14.70
N THR A 398 -10.40 -6.60 -14.99
CA THR A 398 -10.46 -7.16 -16.35
C THR A 398 -11.74 -6.75 -17.07
N ILE A 399 -12.90 -6.99 -16.45
CA ILE A 399 -14.21 -6.63 -17.02
C ILE A 399 -14.36 -5.12 -17.16
N ASP A 400 -13.84 -4.34 -16.20
CA ASP A 400 -13.89 -2.88 -16.26
C ASP A 400 -13.03 -2.33 -17.41
N ALA A 401 -11.88 -2.92 -17.69
CA ALA A 401 -11.05 -2.59 -18.84
C ALA A 401 -11.76 -2.95 -20.16
N LEU A 402 -12.38 -4.12 -20.22
CA LEU A 402 -13.16 -4.55 -21.40
C LEU A 402 -14.37 -3.65 -21.64
N ARG A 403 -15.11 -3.24 -20.60
CA ARG A 403 -16.23 -2.29 -20.71
C ARG A 403 -15.81 -0.90 -21.21
N LYS A 404 -14.62 -0.44 -20.83
CA LYS A 404 -14.08 0.81 -21.38
C LYS A 404 -13.79 0.71 -22.88
N ARG A 405 -13.31 -0.44 -23.36
CA ARG A 405 -13.00 -0.68 -24.78
C ARG A 405 -14.23 -1.04 -25.59
N PHE A 406 -15.15 -1.82 -25.01
CA PHE A 406 -16.39 -2.32 -25.62
C PHE A 406 -17.60 -1.84 -24.80
N PRO A 407 -18.17 -0.68 -25.12
CA PRO A 407 -19.31 -0.15 -24.38
C PRO A 407 -20.50 -1.11 -24.43
N ALA A 408 -21.12 -1.38 -23.27
CA ALA A 408 -22.23 -2.30 -23.15
C ALA A 408 -23.39 -1.90 -24.07
N LYS A 409 -23.80 -2.81 -24.97
CA LYS A 409 -24.89 -2.59 -25.95
C LYS A 409 -25.70 -3.87 -26.06
N GLN A 410 -27.03 -3.74 -25.98
CA GLN A 410 -27.93 -4.84 -26.20
C GLN A 410 -28.27 -4.93 -27.71
N GLY A 411 -27.90 -6.03 -28.33
CA GLY A 411 -28.20 -6.31 -29.74
C GLY A 411 -28.58 -7.77 -29.99
N MET A 412 -28.18 -8.67 -29.08
CA MET A 412 -28.45 -10.12 -29.16
C MET A 412 -29.41 -10.55 -28.05
N THR A 413 -30.24 -11.55 -28.33
CA THR A 413 -31.16 -12.13 -27.34
C THR A 413 -30.37 -13.09 -26.44
N LEU A 414 -30.33 -12.77 -25.14
CA LEU A 414 -29.67 -13.59 -24.14
C LEU A 414 -30.50 -14.80 -23.76
N GLU A 415 -29.95 -15.99 -23.76
CA GLU A 415 -30.55 -17.20 -23.20
C GLU A 415 -30.00 -17.53 -21.81
N HIS A 416 -28.67 -17.55 -21.66
CA HIS A 416 -28.04 -17.89 -20.40
C HIS A 416 -26.73 -17.11 -20.19
N VAL A 417 -26.39 -16.81 -18.91
CA VAL A 417 -25.11 -16.19 -18.53
C VAL A 417 -24.27 -17.22 -17.80
N ILE A 418 -23.01 -17.35 -18.19
CA ILE A 418 -22.00 -18.16 -17.51
C ILE A 418 -21.15 -17.18 -16.68
N PRO A 419 -21.40 -17.04 -15.35
CA PRO A 419 -20.67 -16.09 -14.51
C PRO A 419 -19.22 -16.52 -14.35
N PHE A 420 -18.32 -15.57 -14.07
CA PHE A 420 -16.94 -15.86 -13.76
C PHE A 420 -16.81 -16.72 -12.50
N SER A 421 -15.86 -17.63 -12.50
CA SER A 421 -15.44 -18.39 -11.32
C SER A 421 -13.92 -18.43 -11.26
N SER A 422 -13.38 -18.26 -10.05
CA SER A 422 -11.94 -18.36 -9.81
C SER A 422 -11.38 -19.75 -10.11
N ASP A 423 -12.20 -20.79 -10.00
CA ASP A 423 -11.82 -22.17 -10.31
C ASP A 423 -11.78 -22.42 -11.83
N ARG A 424 -12.80 -21.93 -12.54
CA ARG A 424 -12.93 -22.13 -13.99
C ARG A 424 -12.11 -21.15 -14.81
N LYS A 425 -11.80 -19.95 -14.27
CA LYS A 425 -11.02 -18.90 -14.94
C LYS A 425 -11.62 -18.44 -16.30
N TYR A 426 -12.91 -18.65 -16.51
CA TYR A 426 -13.66 -18.12 -17.65
C TYR A 426 -15.06 -17.66 -17.27
N SER A 427 -15.63 -16.81 -18.12
CA SER A 427 -17.01 -16.34 -18.09
C SER A 427 -17.56 -16.27 -19.51
N GLY A 428 -18.87 -16.15 -19.68
CA GLY A 428 -19.46 -16.07 -21.01
C GLY A 428 -20.96 -15.87 -21.03
N ALA A 429 -21.51 -15.97 -22.23
CA ALA A 429 -22.93 -15.86 -22.48
C ALA A 429 -23.38 -16.77 -23.61
N VAL A 430 -24.60 -17.28 -23.52
CA VAL A 430 -25.30 -18.04 -24.56
C VAL A 430 -26.32 -17.12 -25.18
N PHE A 431 -26.25 -16.95 -26.50
CA PHE A 431 -27.19 -16.12 -27.26
C PHE A 431 -28.03 -16.99 -28.22
N GLU A 432 -29.33 -16.71 -28.27
CA GLU A 432 -30.25 -17.41 -29.17
C GLU A 432 -29.73 -17.37 -30.63
N GLU A 433 -29.80 -18.50 -31.33
CA GLU A 433 -29.38 -18.68 -32.72
C GLU A 433 -27.88 -18.39 -32.99
N LYS A 434 -27.11 -17.97 -32.00
CA LYS A 434 -25.69 -17.62 -32.13
C LYS A 434 -24.75 -18.57 -31.39
N GLY A 435 -25.29 -19.38 -30.44
CA GLY A 435 -24.48 -20.33 -29.63
C GLY A 435 -23.83 -19.71 -28.41
N THR A 436 -22.74 -20.32 -27.96
CA THR A 436 -22.03 -19.98 -26.72
C THR A 436 -20.75 -19.21 -27.01
N TYR A 437 -20.58 -18.06 -26.36
CA TYR A 437 -19.36 -17.27 -26.35
C TYR A 437 -18.72 -17.31 -24.98
N LEU A 438 -17.45 -17.70 -24.92
CA LEU A 438 -16.67 -17.79 -23.69
C LEU A 438 -15.44 -16.88 -23.78
N MET A 439 -15.06 -16.33 -22.65
CA MET A 439 -13.87 -15.50 -22.51
C MET A 439 -13.09 -15.93 -21.26
N GLY A 440 -11.80 -16.25 -21.42
CA GLY A 440 -10.97 -16.73 -20.34
C GLY A 440 -9.52 -16.98 -20.75
N ALA A 441 -8.73 -17.56 -19.84
CA ALA A 441 -7.37 -17.95 -20.16
C ALA A 441 -7.34 -19.20 -21.04
N ALA A 442 -6.43 -19.25 -22.02
CA ALA A 442 -6.32 -20.31 -23.03
C ALA A 442 -6.33 -21.73 -22.43
N GLN A 443 -5.55 -21.96 -21.40
CA GLN A 443 -5.38 -23.26 -20.74
C GLN A 443 -6.67 -23.80 -20.09
N PHE A 444 -7.62 -22.93 -19.76
CA PHE A 444 -8.89 -23.32 -19.15
C PHE A 444 -10.01 -23.48 -20.18
N LEU A 445 -9.93 -22.78 -21.32
CA LEU A 445 -10.87 -22.92 -22.42
C LEU A 445 -10.50 -24.09 -23.33
N PHE A 446 -9.21 -24.40 -23.47
CA PHE A 446 -8.67 -25.43 -24.35
C PHE A 446 -7.73 -26.37 -23.59
N PRO A 447 -8.27 -27.20 -22.67
CA PRO A 447 -7.44 -28.08 -21.83
C PRO A 447 -6.80 -29.23 -22.61
N GLU A 448 -7.37 -29.60 -23.76
CA GLU A 448 -6.84 -30.62 -24.67
C GLU A 448 -6.14 -29.92 -25.86
N ASP A 449 -4.82 -29.80 -25.74
CA ASP A 449 -3.79 -29.50 -26.73
C ASP A 449 -4.18 -28.56 -27.92
N ASN A 450 -4.23 -27.27 -27.64
CA ASN A 450 -4.02 -26.28 -28.68
C ASN A 450 -2.63 -25.64 -28.49
N GLN A 451 -1.60 -26.40 -28.90
CA GLN A 451 -0.20 -26.01 -28.68
C GLN A 451 0.11 -24.66 -29.34
N GLU A 452 -0.37 -24.43 -30.57
CA GLU A 452 -0.18 -23.16 -31.30
C GLU A 452 -0.77 -21.96 -30.54
N LEU A 453 -1.99 -22.08 -30.01
CA LEU A 453 -2.62 -21.03 -29.20
C LEU A 453 -1.85 -20.76 -27.92
N THR A 454 -1.38 -21.82 -27.25
CA THR A 454 -0.63 -21.72 -25.99
C THR A 454 0.71 -21.05 -26.22
N GLU A 455 1.46 -21.46 -27.24
CA GLU A 455 2.74 -20.84 -27.61
C GLU A 455 2.56 -19.36 -27.97
N ARG A 456 1.53 -19.01 -28.74
CA ARG A 456 1.22 -17.62 -29.08
C ARG A 456 0.85 -16.79 -27.86
N CYS A 457 0.04 -17.32 -26.94
CA CYS A 457 -0.26 -16.66 -25.66
C CYS A 457 0.99 -16.47 -24.81
N GLN A 458 1.91 -17.41 -24.83
CA GLN A 458 3.15 -17.34 -24.06
C GLN A 458 4.08 -16.23 -24.57
N VAL A 459 4.19 -16.05 -25.89
CA VAL A 459 4.98 -14.94 -26.46
C VAL A 459 4.48 -13.57 -25.94
N TYR A 460 3.16 -13.37 -25.94
CA TYR A 460 2.61 -12.11 -25.39
C TYR A 460 2.77 -11.98 -23.87
N ALA A 461 2.73 -13.10 -23.14
CA ALA A 461 2.99 -13.10 -21.71
C ALA A 461 4.45 -12.70 -21.39
N GLU A 462 5.43 -13.11 -22.23
CA GLU A 462 6.83 -12.70 -22.13
C GLU A 462 7.01 -11.18 -22.31
N ASP A 463 6.13 -10.55 -23.10
CA ASP A 463 6.06 -9.09 -23.26
C ASP A 463 5.30 -8.40 -22.11
N GLY A 464 4.85 -9.14 -21.10
CA GLY A 464 4.14 -8.62 -19.93
C GLY A 464 2.67 -8.37 -20.17
N LEU A 465 2.07 -8.95 -21.21
CA LEU A 465 0.66 -8.82 -21.51
C LEU A 465 -0.14 -9.99 -20.92
N ARG A 466 -1.28 -9.71 -20.37
CA ARG A 466 -2.28 -10.72 -20.02
C ARG A 466 -3.14 -11.02 -21.23
N VAL A 467 -3.17 -12.28 -21.64
CA VAL A 467 -3.95 -12.72 -22.81
C VAL A 467 -5.28 -13.33 -22.33
N LEU A 468 -6.40 -12.79 -22.85
CA LEU A 468 -7.70 -13.43 -22.75
C LEU A 468 -8.14 -13.89 -24.13
N VAL A 469 -8.59 -15.14 -24.21
CA VAL A 469 -9.12 -15.72 -25.44
C VAL A 469 -10.63 -15.55 -25.46
N LEU A 470 -11.16 -14.95 -26.53
CA LEU A 470 -12.57 -15.04 -26.88
C LEU A 470 -12.76 -16.29 -27.74
N ALA A 471 -13.65 -17.18 -27.31
CA ALA A 471 -13.94 -18.41 -28.02
C ALA A 471 -15.44 -18.56 -28.29
N HIS A 472 -15.80 -19.31 -29.33
CA HIS A 472 -17.17 -19.52 -29.77
C HIS A 472 -17.45 -21.00 -30.04
N SER A 473 -18.65 -21.45 -29.72
CA SER A 473 -19.22 -22.71 -30.16
C SER A 473 -20.66 -22.51 -30.61
N SER A 474 -21.07 -23.17 -31.70
CA SER A 474 -22.47 -23.19 -32.14
C SER A 474 -23.39 -23.97 -31.18
N GLN A 475 -22.83 -24.76 -30.27
CA GLN A 475 -23.59 -25.46 -29.24
C GLN A 475 -24.09 -24.48 -28.17
N MET A 476 -25.35 -24.63 -27.80
CA MET A 476 -25.97 -23.90 -26.70
C MET A 476 -25.89 -24.76 -25.44
N VAL A 477 -25.26 -24.26 -24.37
CA VAL A 477 -25.12 -24.97 -23.09
C VAL A 477 -26.11 -24.43 -22.06
N GLU A 478 -26.72 -25.31 -21.27
CA GLU A 478 -27.66 -24.93 -20.19
C GLU A 478 -26.95 -24.67 -18.85
N GLY A 479 -25.66 -25.01 -18.77
CA GLY A 479 -24.87 -24.96 -17.55
C GLY A 479 -23.62 -24.07 -17.65
N THR A 480 -22.61 -24.43 -16.89
CA THR A 480 -21.33 -23.72 -16.86
C THR A 480 -20.18 -24.55 -17.44
N GLU A 481 -20.47 -25.68 -18.06
CA GLU A 481 -19.50 -26.59 -18.68
C GLU A 481 -19.04 -26.05 -20.04
N LEU A 482 -17.86 -26.51 -20.49
CA LEU A 482 -17.34 -26.14 -21.81
C LEU A 482 -18.18 -26.82 -22.88
N PRO A 483 -18.61 -26.09 -23.94
CA PRO A 483 -19.30 -26.68 -25.08
C PRO A 483 -18.33 -27.52 -25.94
N GLU A 484 -18.89 -28.50 -26.65
CA GLU A 484 -18.15 -29.19 -27.71
C GLU A 484 -17.90 -28.26 -28.90
N GLY A 485 -16.79 -28.46 -29.63
CA GLY A 485 -16.48 -27.68 -30.81
C GLY A 485 -16.20 -26.20 -30.49
N LEU A 486 -15.60 -25.91 -29.35
CA LEU A 486 -15.15 -24.56 -29.00
C LEU A 486 -13.96 -24.16 -29.86
N GLU A 487 -14.07 -23.03 -30.56
CA GLU A 487 -13.02 -22.49 -31.42
C GLU A 487 -12.59 -21.10 -30.95
N PRO A 488 -11.27 -20.79 -30.90
CA PRO A 488 -10.79 -19.46 -30.56
C PRO A 488 -11.10 -18.47 -31.70
N LEU A 489 -11.66 -17.30 -31.35
CA LEU A 489 -12.01 -16.23 -32.27
C LEU A 489 -10.97 -15.11 -32.25
N ALA A 490 -10.65 -14.62 -31.08
CA ALA A 490 -9.78 -13.46 -30.92
C ALA A 490 -8.97 -13.53 -29.62
N LEU A 491 -7.82 -12.88 -29.62
CA LEU A 491 -6.99 -12.65 -28.46
C LEU A 491 -7.15 -11.20 -27.99
N MET A 492 -7.46 -11.00 -26.72
CA MET A 492 -7.51 -9.69 -26.10
C MET A 492 -6.26 -9.53 -25.26
N LEU A 493 -5.37 -8.68 -25.74
CA LEU A 493 -4.11 -8.37 -25.10
C LEU A 493 -4.32 -7.23 -24.11
N MET A 494 -4.12 -7.51 -22.84
CA MET A 494 -4.38 -6.59 -21.74
C MET A 494 -3.10 -6.31 -20.97
N THR A 495 -2.97 -5.10 -20.47
CA THR A 495 -1.83 -4.69 -19.64
C THR A 495 -2.28 -3.92 -18.41
N ASP A 496 -1.46 -3.98 -17.36
CA ASP A 496 -1.63 -3.12 -16.19
C ASP A 496 -1.25 -1.67 -16.56
N VAL A 497 -2.05 -0.72 -16.13
CA VAL A 497 -1.77 0.71 -16.32
C VAL A 497 -0.67 1.12 -15.36
N ILE A 498 0.50 1.48 -15.89
CA ILE A 498 1.62 2.02 -15.10
C ILE A 498 1.25 3.45 -14.69
N ARG A 499 1.52 3.82 -13.43
CA ARG A 499 1.30 5.20 -12.97
C ARG A 499 2.19 6.16 -13.75
N GLU A 500 1.64 7.30 -14.13
CA GLU A 500 2.35 8.33 -14.89
C GLU A 500 3.62 8.80 -14.16
N GLU A 501 3.57 8.90 -12.83
CA GLU A 501 4.68 9.34 -11.99
C GLU A 501 5.70 8.23 -11.65
N ALA A 502 5.40 6.96 -11.98
CA ALA A 502 6.27 5.84 -11.58
C ALA A 502 7.67 5.92 -12.18
N PRO A 503 7.87 6.20 -13.50
CA PRO A 503 9.21 6.27 -14.07
C PRO A 503 10.08 7.35 -13.41
N ASP A 504 9.55 8.53 -13.19
CA ASP A 504 10.27 9.65 -12.56
C ASP A 504 10.60 9.35 -11.10
N THR A 505 9.66 8.69 -10.39
CA THR A 505 9.84 8.30 -8.99
C THR A 505 10.92 7.23 -8.85
N LEU A 506 10.92 6.21 -9.71
CA LEU A 506 11.94 5.16 -9.71
C LEU A 506 13.32 5.74 -10.04
N ALA A 507 13.41 6.60 -11.07
CA ALA A 507 14.64 7.28 -11.44
C ALA A 507 15.17 8.17 -10.29
N PHE A 508 14.28 8.83 -9.54
CA PHE A 508 14.65 9.61 -8.36
C PHE A 508 15.32 8.73 -7.29
N PHE A 509 14.73 7.60 -6.93
CA PHE A 509 15.30 6.68 -5.93
C PHE A 509 16.65 6.12 -6.39
N GLU A 510 16.77 5.74 -7.65
CA GLU A 510 18.05 5.31 -8.22
C GLU A 510 19.13 6.41 -8.15
N SER A 511 18.76 7.67 -8.39
CA SER A 511 19.67 8.82 -8.26
C SER A 511 20.16 9.06 -6.82
N GLN A 512 19.41 8.55 -5.83
CA GLN A 512 19.76 8.56 -4.41
C GLN A 512 20.53 7.31 -3.97
N GLU A 513 20.98 6.48 -4.91
CA GLU A 513 21.71 5.22 -4.66
C GLU A 513 20.88 4.20 -3.87
N VAL A 514 19.53 4.23 -4.01
CA VAL A 514 18.63 3.26 -3.41
C VAL A 514 18.44 2.09 -4.38
N ASP A 515 18.70 0.86 -3.91
CA ASP A 515 18.47 -0.36 -4.66
C ASP A 515 16.97 -0.70 -4.69
N LEU A 516 16.40 -0.76 -5.90
CA LEU A 516 14.98 -0.99 -6.09
C LEU A 516 14.70 -2.47 -6.37
N LYS A 517 13.71 -3.04 -5.67
CA LYS A 517 13.25 -4.42 -5.84
C LYS A 517 11.74 -4.46 -5.94
N VAL A 518 11.24 -5.25 -6.89
CA VAL A 518 9.81 -5.49 -7.03
C VAL A 518 9.47 -6.86 -6.47
N ILE A 519 8.46 -6.92 -5.61
CA ILE A 519 7.94 -8.14 -5.00
C ILE A 519 6.47 -8.26 -5.41
N SER A 520 6.08 -9.36 -6.02
CA SER A 520 4.70 -9.58 -6.48
C SER A 520 4.34 -11.06 -6.36
N GLY A 521 3.04 -11.34 -6.25
CA GLY A 521 2.48 -12.69 -6.36
C GLY A 521 2.18 -13.12 -7.80
N ASP A 522 2.41 -12.23 -8.79
CA ASP A 522 2.19 -12.53 -10.20
C ASP A 522 3.38 -13.30 -10.80
N ASP A 523 3.18 -13.82 -12.01
CA ASP A 523 4.23 -14.50 -12.78
C ASP A 523 5.50 -13.63 -12.92
N PRO A 524 6.70 -14.16 -12.61
CA PRO A 524 7.94 -13.39 -12.59
C PRO A 524 8.28 -12.71 -13.92
N VAL A 525 7.97 -13.35 -15.05
CA VAL A 525 8.24 -12.81 -16.39
C VAL A 525 7.38 -11.57 -16.63
N THR A 526 6.09 -11.66 -16.34
CA THR A 526 5.15 -10.54 -16.46
C THR A 526 5.55 -9.37 -15.55
N VAL A 527 5.98 -9.65 -14.31
CA VAL A 527 6.44 -8.62 -13.37
C VAL A 527 7.70 -7.94 -13.88
N ALA A 528 8.66 -8.70 -14.40
CA ALA A 528 9.90 -8.19 -14.98
C ALA A 528 9.63 -7.27 -16.18
N ALA A 529 8.73 -7.66 -17.08
CA ALA A 529 8.34 -6.85 -18.24
C ALA A 529 7.69 -5.53 -17.82
N ILE A 530 6.76 -5.54 -16.85
CA ILE A 530 6.11 -4.33 -16.34
C ILE A 530 7.14 -3.43 -15.62
N ALA A 531 8.02 -4.00 -14.81
CA ALA A 531 9.08 -3.25 -14.13
C ALA A 531 10.04 -2.58 -15.13
N LYS A 532 10.38 -3.26 -16.21
CA LYS A 532 11.20 -2.72 -17.32
C LYS A 532 10.47 -1.56 -18.01
N ARG A 533 9.19 -1.71 -18.33
CA ARG A 533 8.35 -0.65 -18.92
C ARG A 533 8.21 0.56 -17.97
N ALA A 534 8.20 0.34 -16.66
CA ALA A 534 8.23 1.40 -15.66
C ALA A 534 9.61 2.08 -15.50
N GLY A 535 10.66 1.61 -16.21
CA GLY A 535 11.98 2.19 -16.20
C GLY A 535 12.93 1.63 -15.14
N LEU A 536 12.59 0.52 -14.47
CA LEU A 536 13.46 -0.12 -13.48
C LEU A 536 14.69 -0.74 -14.16
N LYS A 537 15.91 -0.39 -13.71
CA LYS A 537 17.15 -0.99 -14.20
C LYS A 537 17.29 -2.43 -13.71
N ASN A 538 17.88 -3.27 -14.56
CA ASN A 538 18.09 -4.69 -14.28
C ASN A 538 16.79 -5.49 -13.98
N ALA A 539 15.65 -5.06 -14.51
CA ALA A 539 14.38 -5.75 -14.37
C ALA A 539 14.38 -7.18 -14.94
N ASP A 540 15.35 -7.49 -15.81
CA ASP A 540 15.62 -8.83 -16.35
C ASP A 540 16.17 -9.82 -15.31
N ARG A 541 16.60 -9.34 -14.12
CA ARG A 541 17.11 -10.17 -13.03
C ARG A 541 15.99 -10.46 -12.03
N TYR A 542 15.25 -11.49 -12.28
CA TYR A 542 14.18 -11.94 -11.38
C TYR A 542 14.41 -13.35 -10.86
N VAL A 543 13.75 -13.69 -9.77
CA VAL A 543 13.77 -15.00 -9.13
C VAL A 543 12.34 -15.40 -8.81
N ASP A 544 11.97 -16.61 -9.17
CA ASP A 544 10.72 -17.20 -8.72
C ASP A 544 10.84 -17.62 -7.25
N ALA A 545 10.09 -16.99 -6.36
CA ALA A 545 10.15 -17.24 -4.92
C ALA A 545 9.67 -18.66 -4.54
N THR A 546 8.91 -19.33 -5.41
CA THR A 546 8.49 -20.74 -5.18
C THR A 546 9.65 -21.72 -5.34
N THR A 547 10.77 -21.29 -5.94
CA THR A 547 11.99 -22.09 -6.14
C THR A 547 13.03 -21.88 -5.05
N LEU A 548 12.81 -20.96 -4.11
CA LEU A 548 13.70 -20.67 -2.98
C LEU A 548 13.35 -21.54 -1.78
#